data_2bc2ea8a664d7c571682b8bf7dfbcbd7
#
_entry.id   2bc2ea8a664d7c571682b8bf7dfbcbd7
#
_cell.length_a   1.000
_cell.length_b   1.000
_cell.length_c   1.000
_cell.angle_alpha   90.00
_cell.angle_beta   90.00
_cell.angle_gamma   90.00
#
_symmetry.space_group_name_H-M   'P 1'
#
loop_
_entity.id
_entity.type
_entity.pdbx_description
1 polymer ?
#
loop_
_entity_poly.entity_id
_entity_poly.type
_entity_poly.pdbx_seq_one_letter_code
_entity_poly.pdbx_strand_id
1 'polypeptide(L)'
;MTEKLYDTNPYQRTFQATIVSCTPCDKGYDIVLDRTLFFPEEGGQSCDKGTLNGINVFDVQIKNGEIHHYTKEKIETKVEGKIDFDHRYYNMQHHSAEHILSGMVHQLFGYDNVGFHLGIDEVTADYNGSFNEEQIDTLEQKVNEAIIKNIEIKYGYPDHVEQLSYRSKKEKK
;
A
#
# COMPACT_ATOMS: atom_id res chain seq x y z
N MET A 1 -1.43 0.37 20.01
CA MET A 1 -1.36 0.83 18.59
C MET A 1 0.01 0.48 18.06
N THR A 2 0.12 -0.15 16.91
CA THR A 2 1.39 -0.55 16.30
C THR A 2 2.09 0.67 15.67
N GLU A 3 3.39 0.87 15.95
CA GLU A 3 4.20 1.88 15.27
C GLU A 3 4.46 1.45 13.81
N LYS A 4 4.10 2.30 12.86
CA LYS A 4 4.19 2.04 11.43
C LYS A 4 5.52 2.55 10.87
N LEU A 5 6.54 1.70 10.86
CA LEU A 5 7.89 2.06 10.39
C LEU A 5 7.90 2.38 8.88
N TYR A 6 7.01 1.82 8.11
CA TYR A 6 6.87 2.07 6.68
C TYR A 6 6.43 3.50 6.35
N ASP A 7 5.80 4.23 7.30
CA ASP A 7 5.40 5.63 7.13
C ASP A 7 6.64 6.56 7.17
N THR A 8 7.72 6.13 7.82
CA THR A 8 8.95 6.95 7.96
C THR A 8 10.04 6.56 6.97
N ASN A 9 10.16 5.26 6.66
CA ASN A 9 11.15 4.75 5.72
C ASN A 9 10.61 3.55 4.92
N PRO A 10 9.92 3.79 3.80
CA PRO A 10 9.34 2.73 2.98
C PRO A 10 10.38 1.83 2.29
N TYR A 11 11.65 2.24 2.22
CA TYR A 11 12.75 1.47 1.61
C TYR A 11 13.49 0.57 2.61
N GLN A 12 13.17 0.63 3.88
CA GLN A 12 13.77 -0.24 4.88
C GLN A 12 13.31 -1.69 4.66
N ARG A 13 14.25 -2.64 4.80
CA ARG A 13 14.01 -4.05 4.47
C ARG A 13 13.91 -4.96 5.69
N THR A 14 14.53 -4.56 6.80
CA THR A 14 14.58 -5.35 8.04
C THR A 14 14.27 -4.48 9.25
N PHE A 15 13.71 -5.10 10.29
CA PHE A 15 13.42 -4.42 11.55
C PHE A 15 13.45 -5.40 12.72
N GLN A 16 13.53 -4.85 13.93
CA GLN A 16 13.36 -5.61 15.16
C GLN A 16 12.12 -5.11 15.89
N ALA A 17 11.38 -6.02 16.48
CA ALA A 17 10.16 -5.72 17.22
C ALA A 17 9.95 -6.65 18.40
N THR A 18 9.03 -6.26 19.29
CA THR A 18 8.56 -7.06 20.40
C THR A 18 7.14 -7.54 20.12
N ILE A 19 6.85 -8.80 20.46
CA ILE A 19 5.50 -9.35 20.35
C ILE A 19 4.63 -8.73 21.44
N VAL A 20 3.53 -8.12 21.03
CA VAL A 20 2.46 -7.64 21.92
C VAL A 20 1.46 -8.76 22.20
N SER A 21 1.08 -9.52 21.17
CA SER A 21 0.25 -10.70 21.28
C SER A 21 0.58 -11.73 20.20
N CYS A 22 0.37 -13.01 20.52
CA CYS A 22 0.46 -14.12 19.57
C CYS A 22 -0.64 -15.12 19.92
N THR A 23 -1.73 -15.13 19.17
CA THR A 23 -2.93 -15.91 19.46
C THR A 23 -3.21 -16.91 18.34
N PRO A 24 -3.59 -18.16 18.64
CA PRO A 24 -4.01 -19.11 17.62
C PRO A 24 -5.30 -18.63 16.94
N CYS A 25 -5.41 -18.85 15.64
CA CYS A 25 -6.59 -18.57 14.84
C CYS A 25 -6.77 -19.66 13.76
N ASP A 26 -7.89 -19.62 13.02
CA ASP A 26 -8.20 -20.62 11.98
C ASP A 26 -7.14 -20.69 10.88
N LYS A 27 -6.45 -19.57 10.61
CA LYS A 27 -5.39 -19.48 9.60
C LYS A 27 -4.00 -19.92 10.10
N GLY A 28 -3.83 -20.10 11.41
CA GLY A 28 -2.55 -20.37 12.09
C GLY A 28 -2.38 -19.51 13.35
N TYR A 29 -1.54 -18.51 13.30
CA TYR A 29 -1.32 -17.57 14.41
C TYR A 29 -1.49 -16.13 13.93
N ASP A 30 -2.17 -15.34 14.75
CA ASP A 30 -2.34 -13.90 14.62
C ASP A 30 -1.35 -13.21 15.57
N ILE A 31 -0.41 -12.45 15.00
CA ILE A 31 0.70 -11.84 15.73
C ILE A 31 0.59 -10.32 15.62
N VAL A 32 0.54 -9.65 16.76
CA VAL A 32 0.61 -8.19 16.85
C VAL A 32 1.96 -7.80 17.42
N LEU A 33 2.62 -6.84 16.79
CA LEU A 33 3.93 -6.32 17.17
C LEU A 33 3.81 -4.88 17.68
N ASP A 34 4.77 -4.45 18.52
CA ASP A 34 4.88 -3.05 18.95
C ASP A 34 5.16 -2.11 17.78
N ARG A 35 5.92 -2.57 16.77
CA ARG A 35 6.25 -1.86 15.53
C ARG A 35 6.40 -2.82 14.36
N THR A 36 6.21 -2.30 13.14
CA THR A 36 6.36 -3.14 11.93
C THR A 36 6.70 -2.34 10.68
N LEU A 37 7.43 -3.00 9.75
CA LEU A 37 7.59 -2.55 8.38
C LEU A 37 6.51 -3.12 7.44
N PHE A 38 5.77 -4.14 7.85
CA PHE A 38 4.75 -4.77 7.00
C PHE A 38 3.58 -3.82 6.76
N PHE A 39 3.38 -3.43 5.50
CA PHE A 39 2.20 -2.69 5.07
C PHE A 39 1.00 -3.64 5.02
N PRO A 40 -0.13 -3.32 5.65
CA PRO A 40 -1.34 -4.15 5.60
C PRO A 40 -2.05 -4.00 4.26
N GLU A 41 -2.95 -4.92 3.96
CA GLU A 41 -3.88 -4.75 2.84
C GLU A 41 -4.76 -3.53 3.07
N GLU A 42 -4.64 -2.53 2.23
CA GLU A 42 -5.39 -1.29 2.33
C GLU A 42 -5.49 -0.58 0.97
N GLY A 43 -6.64 0.06 0.70
CA GLY A 43 -6.82 0.95 -0.44
C GLY A 43 -6.72 0.28 -1.82
N GLY A 44 -6.97 -1.02 -1.92
CA GLY A 44 -6.83 -1.79 -3.17
C GLY A 44 -5.43 -2.34 -3.42
N GLN A 45 -4.48 -2.06 -2.52
CA GLN A 45 -3.13 -2.62 -2.54
C GLN A 45 -3.06 -3.88 -1.68
N SER A 46 -2.44 -4.95 -2.20
CA SER A 46 -2.14 -6.15 -1.45
C SER A 46 -1.15 -5.87 -0.31
N CYS A 47 -1.24 -6.65 0.77
CA CYS A 47 -0.30 -6.55 1.88
C CYS A 47 1.11 -6.96 1.47
N ASP A 48 2.07 -6.52 2.28
CA ASP A 48 3.45 -6.98 2.13
C ASP A 48 3.61 -8.46 2.43
N LYS A 49 4.64 -9.02 1.82
CA LYS A 49 5.17 -10.36 2.08
C LYS A 49 6.50 -10.29 2.80
N GLY A 50 6.90 -11.40 3.41
CA GLY A 50 8.19 -11.48 4.10
C GLY A 50 8.18 -12.50 5.22
N THR A 51 9.08 -12.33 6.19
CA THR A 51 9.25 -13.27 7.29
C THR A 51 9.40 -12.58 8.64
N LEU A 52 8.97 -13.28 9.70
CA LEU A 52 9.26 -12.96 11.09
C LEU A 52 10.07 -14.13 11.68
N ASN A 53 11.33 -13.90 12.06
CA ASN A 53 12.28 -14.94 12.48
C ASN A 53 12.42 -16.10 11.46
N GLY A 54 12.36 -15.79 10.16
CA GLY A 54 12.38 -16.79 9.08
C GLY A 54 11.04 -17.48 8.79
N ILE A 55 10.02 -17.30 9.63
CA ILE A 55 8.67 -17.83 9.43
C ILE A 55 7.89 -16.92 8.48
N ASN A 56 7.30 -17.52 7.44
CA ASN A 56 6.59 -16.77 6.41
C ASN A 56 5.33 -16.06 6.94
N VAL A 57 5.21 -14.76 6.64
CA VAL A 57 4.00 -13.96 6.84
C VAL A 57 3.21 -13.99 5.54
N PHE A 58 2.04 -14.63 5.55
CA PHE A 58 1.23 -14.84 4.35
C PHE A 58 0.08 -13.84 4.20
N ASP A 59 -0.27 -13.11 5.27
CA ASP A 59 -1.32 -12.10 5.27
C ASP A 59 -1.02 -11.04 6.34
N VAL A 60 -1.33 -9.77 6.05
CA VAL A 60 -1.19 -8.66 6.98
C VAL A 60 -2.42 -7.77 6.89
N GLN A 61 -3.10 -7.56 8.01
CA GLN A 61 -4.35 -6.81 8.09
C GLN A 61 -4.28 -5.71 9.14
N ILE A 62 -5.04 -4.65 8.96
CA ILE A 62 -5.22 -3.60 9.98
C ILE A 62 -6.58 -3.75 10.65
N LYS A 63 -6.59 -3.79 12.00
CA LYS A 63 -7.82 -3.87 12.80
C LYS A 63 -7.68 -2.94 14.00
N ASN A 64 -8.60 -2.00 14.15
CA ASN A 64 -8.62 -1.04 15.27
C ASN A 64 -7.28 -0.29 15.48
N GLY A 65 -6.55 -0.02 14.39
CA GLY A 65 -5.25 0.66 14.44
C GLY A 65 -4.06 -0.22 14.83
N GLU A 66 -4.26 -1.54 14.96
CA GLU A 66 -3.21 -2.53 15.16
C GLU A 66 -2.95 -3.30 13.87
N ILE A 67 -1.68 -3.63 13.62
CA ILE A 67 -1.27 -4.43 12.46
C ILE A 67 -1.14 -5.88 12.89
N HIS A 68 -1.92 -6.73 12.24
CA HIS A 68 -2.01 -8.17 12.48
C HIS A 68 -1.24 -8.93 11.40
N HIS A 69 -0.29 -9.76 11.81
CA HIS A 69 0.55 -10.57 10.92
C HIS A 69 0.15 -12.03 11.06
N TYR A 70 -0.18 -12.70 9.96
CA TYR A 70 -0.62 -14.10 9.98
C TYR A 70 0.50 -15.02 9.54
N THR A 71 0.81 -16.00 10.41
CA THR A 71 1.83 -17.03 10.19
C THR A 71 1.27 -18.42 10.42
N LYS A 72 1.93 -19.46 9.86
CA LYS A 72 1.53 -20.85 10.13
C LYS A 72 2.08 -21.38 11.45
N GLU A 73 3.15 -20.78 11.95
CA GLU A 73 3.88 -21.23 13.14
C GLU A 73 3.84 -20.14 14.21
N LYS A 74 3.88 -20.57 15.48
CA LYS A 74 3.95 -19.68 16.63
C LYS A 74 5.32 -19.02 16.75
N ILE A 75 5.34 -17.76 17.13
CA ILE A 75 6.56 -17.00 17.43
C ILE A 75 6.49 -16.53 18.90
N GLU A 76 7.52 -16.85 19.69
CA GLU A 76 7.50 -16.62 21.15
C GLU A 76 8.56 -15.64 21.63
N THR A 77 9.49 -15.22 20.76
CA THR A 77 10.65 -14.41 21.11
C THR A 77 10.62 -13.04 20.42
N LYS A 78 11.61 -12.20 20.73
CA LYS A 78 11.85 -10.98 19.96
C LYS A 78 11.91 -11.32 18.47
N VAL A 79 11.33 -10.44 17.69
CA VAL A 79 11.13 -10.64 16.27
C VAL A 79 12.19 -9.88 15.46
N GLU A 80 12.86 -10.58 14.58
CA GLU A 80 13.54 -10.01 13.43
C GLU A 80 12.62 -10.14 12.20
N GLY A 81 12.09 -9.03 11.72
CA GLY A 81 11.23 -8.97 10.54
C GLY A 81 12.05 -8.63 9.30
N LYS A 82 11.74 -9.32 8.20
CA LYS A 82 12.32 -9.07 6.87
C LYS A 82 11.22 -9.00 5.83
N ILE A 83 11.17 -7.86 5.12
CA ILE A 83 10.22 -7.61 4.02
C ILE A 83 10.74 -8.29 2.74
N ASP A 84 9.84 -8.91 1.97
CA ASP A 84 10.06 -9.19 0.54
C ASP A 84 10.07 -7.86 -0.21
N PHE A 85 11.29 -7.34 -0.42
CA PHE A 85 11.44 -5.99 -0.97
C PHE A 85 11.09 -5.93 -2.45
N ASP A 86 11.21 -7.00 -3.19
CA ASP A 86 10.85 -7.01 -4.60
C ASP A 86 9.32 -6.86 -4.75
N HIS A 87 8.55 -7.58 -3.92
CA HIS A 87 7.10 -7.40 -3.84
C HIS A 87 6.70 -5.99 -3.35
N ARG A 88 7.35 -5.47 -2.30
CA ARG A 88 7.13 -4.11 -1.81
C ARG A 88 7.41 -3.08 -2.90
N TYR A 89 8.53 -3.18 -3.59
CA TYR A 89 8.95 -2.22 -4.61
C TYR A 89 8.03 -2.26 -5.82
N TYR A 90 7.59 -3.44 -6.23
CA TYR A 90 6.53 -3.60 -7.24
C TYR A 90 5.26 -2.81 -6.85
N ASN A 91 4.76 -3.01 -5.63
CA ASN A 91 3.59 -2.30 -5.14
C ASN A 91 3.80 -0.77 -5.12
N MET A 92 4.96 -0.30 -4.65
CA MET A 92 5.30 1.13 -4.62
C MET A 92 5.31 1.76 -6.01
N GLN A 93 5.91 1.08 -7.00
CA GLN A 93 5.97 1.57 -8.39
C GLN A 93 4.55 1.70 -8.99
N HIS A 94 3.74 0.65 -8.86
CA HIS A 94 2.39 0.63 -9.43
C HIS A 94 1.44 1.60 -8.71
N HIS A 95 1.56 1.73 -7.40
CA HIS A 95 0.78 2.71 -6.64
C HIS A 95 1.13 4.15 -7.08
N SER A 96 2.42 4.45 -7.24
CA SER A 96 2.86 5.75 -7.74
C SER A 96 2.41 6.00 -9.17
N ALA A 97 2.47 4.98 -10.04
CA ALA A 97 1.99 5.06 -11.42
C ALA A 97 0.47 5.32 -11.48
N GLU A 98 -0.31 4.68 -10.60
CA GLU A 98 -1.74 4.95 -10.48
C GLU A 98 -2.02 6.42 -10.16
N HIS A 99 -1.31 6.99 -9.18
CA HIS A 99 -1.50 8.39 -8.83
C HIS A 99 -1.14 9.35 -9.98
N ILE A 100 -0.09 9.07 -10.74
CA ILE A 100 0.28 9.84 -11.94
C ILE A 100 -0.83 9.71 -12.98
N LEU A 101 -1.26 8.48 -13.27
CA LEU A 101 -2.32 8.17 -14.24
C LEU A 101 -3.62 8.89 -13.87
N SER A 102 -4.12 8.70 -12.66
CA SER A 102 -5.36 9.31 -12.19
C SER A 102 -5.30 10.83 -12.14
N GLY A 103 -4.15 11.39 -11.78
CA GLY A 103 -3.93 12.84 -11.86
C GLY A 103 -4.01 13.37 -13.28
N MET A 104 -3.41 12.68 -14.25
CA MET A 104 -3.48 13.06 -15.68
C MET A 104 -4.90 12.88 -16.25
N VAL A 105 -5.59 11.80 -15.91
CA VAL A 105 -6.99 11.57 -16.31
C VAL A 105 -7.88 12.71 -15.82
N HIS A 106 -7.74 13.10 -14.57
CA HIS A 106 -8.52 14.22 -14.03
C HIS A 106 -8.17 15.54 -14.72
N GLN A 107 -6.88 15.82 -14.92
CA GLN A 107 -6.41 17.06 -15.54
C GLN A 107 -6.84 17.20 -17.01
N LEU A 108 -6.78 16.11 -17.79
CA LEU A 108 -7.03 16.15 -19.24
C LEU A 108 -8.51 15.99 -19.58
N PHE A 109 -9.25 15.19 -18.80
CA PHE A 109 -10.60 14.77 -19.19
C PHE A 109 -11.65 15.08 -18.11
N GLY A 110 -11.26 15.50 -16.90
CA GLY A 110 -12.17 15.79 -15.80
C GLY A 110 -12.81 14.54 -15.18
N TYR A 111 -12.27 13.33 -15.47
CA TYR A 111 -12.77 12.10 -14.88
C TYR A 111 -12.06 11.78 -13.57
N ASP A 112 -12.80 11.17 -12.64
CA ASP A 112 -12.29 10.76 -11.35
C ASP A 112 -12.10 9.24 -11.27
N ASN A 113 -11.05 8.81 -10.58
CA ASN A 113 -10.87 7.41 -10.22
C ASN A 113 -11.97 6.99 -9.23
N VAL A 114 -12.69 5.92 -9.56
CA VAL A 114 -13.76 5.34 -8.74
C VAL A 114 -13.47 3.94 -8.23
N GLY A 115 -12.36 3.33 -8.68
CA GLY A 115 -11.89 2.02 -8.26
C GLY A 115 -10.43 1.81 -8.60
N PHE A 116 -9.71 1.10 -7.74
CA PHE A 116 -8.31 0.72 -7.95
C PHE A 116 -8.07 -0.67 -7.38
N HIS A 117 -7.38 -1.50 -8.14
CA HIS A 117 -6.93 -2.81 -7.69
C HIS A 117 -5.53 -3.08 -8.18
N LEU A 118 -4.62 -3.34 -7.23
CA LEU A 118 -3.24 -3.71 -7.48
C LEU A 118 -3.09 -5.21 -7.26
N GLY A 119 -3.32 -5.97 -8.32
CA GLY A 119 -3.16 -7.43 -8.35
C GLY A 119 -1.73 -7.85 -8.69
N ILE A 120 -1.50 -9.18 -8.67
CA ILE A 120 -0.20 -9.76 -9.03
C ILE A 120 -0.04 -9.78 -10.57
N ASP A 121 -1.10 -10.12 -11.29
CA ASP A 121 -1.08 -10.31 -12.74
C ASP A 121 -1.45 -9.04 -13.50
N GLU A 122 -2.31 -8.20 -12.90
CA GLU A 122 -2.79 -6.96 -13.52
C GLU A 122 -3.05 -5.88 -12.47
N VAL A 123 -2.95 -4.63 -12.92
CA VAL A 123 -3.33 -3.44 -12.14
C VAL A 123 -4.46 -2.76 -12.88
N THR A 124 -5.59 -2.55 -12.21
CA THR A 124 -6.77 -1.91 -12.82
C THR A 124 -7.13 -0.62 -12.11
N ALA A 125 -7.60 0.35 -12.88
CA ALA A 125 -8.15 1.60 -12.38
C ALA A 125 -9.45 1.90 -13.12
N ASP A 126 -10.54 2.12 -12.37
CA ASP A 126 -11.84 2.44 -12.91
C ASP A 126 -12.10 3.94 -12.83
N TYR A 127 -12.68 4.50 -13.88
CA TYR A 127 -13.01 5.92 -13.96
C TYR A 127 -14.49 6.15 -14.24
N ASN A 128 -15.00 7.30 -13.81
CA ASN A 128 -16.41 7.70 -14.03
C ASN A 128 -16.66 8.26 -15.45
N GLY A 129 -15.77 8.02 -16.40
CA GLY A 129 -15.87 8.39 -17.80
C GLY A 129 -15.29 7.32 -18.72
N SER A 130 -15.58 7.43 -20.03
CA SER A 130 -15.06 6.52 -21.05
C SER A 130 -14.04 7.23 -21.93
N PHE A 131 -13.07 6.47 -22.41
CA PHE A 131 -12.00 6.97 -23.27
C PHE A 131 -12.17 6.43 -24.68
N ASN A 132 -11.86 7.26 -25.68
CA ASN A 132 -11.61 6.81 -27.04
C ASN A 132 -10.10 6.50 -27.22
N GLU A 133 -9.72 5.91 -28.35
CA GLU A 133 -8.34 5.50 -28.64
C GLU A 133 -7.36 6.70 -28.60
N GLU A 134 -7.72 7.84 -29.20
CA GLU A 134 -6.87 9.03 -29.20
C GLU A 134 -6.60 9.59 -27.78
N GLN A 135 -7.60 9.50 -26.90
CA GLN A 135 -7.46 9.89 -25.50
C GLN A 135 -6.55 8.93 -24.73
N ILE A 136 -6.63 7.63 -25.02
CA ILE A 136 -5.74 6.61 -24.42
C ILE A 136 -4.30 6.87 -24.85
N ASP A 137 -4.04 7.07 -26.14
CA ASP A 137 -2.70 7.36 -26.68
C ASP A 137 -2.11 8.64 -26.05
N THR A 138 -2.93 9.69 -25.95
CA THR A 138 -2.54 10.96 -25.32
C THR A 138 -2.19 10.75 -23.84
N LEU A 139 -3.00 9.98 -23.13
CA LEU A 139 -2.80 9.70 -21.71
C LEU A 139 -1.52 8.90 -21.49
N GLU A 140 -1.30 7.83 -22.27
CA GLU A 140 -0.08 7.02 -22.21
C GLU A 140 1.17 7.88 -22.43
N GLN A 141 1.16 8.72 -23.46
CA GLN A 141 2.27 9.64 -23.73
C GLN A 141 2.53 10.55 -22.53
N LYS A 142 1.50 11.17 -21.96
CA LYS A 142 1.64 12.13 -20.85
C LYS A 142 2.12 11.48 -19.56
N VAL A 143 1.64 10.30 -19.26
CA VAL A 143 2.08 9.51 -18.10
C VAL A 143 3.56 9.13 -18.26
N ASN A 144 3.96 8.62 -19.44
CA ASN A 144 5.34 8.27 -19.72
C ASN A 144 6.27 9.50 -19.66
N GLU A 145 5.86 10.66 -20.19
CA GLU A 145 6.60 11.92 -20.05
C GLU A 145 6.83 12.29 -18.57
N ALA A 146 5.83 12.11 -17.70
CA ALA A 146 5.95 12.38 -16.27
C ALA A 146 6.92 11.43 -15.59
N ILE A 147 6.87 10.14 -15.92
CA ILE A 147 7.77 9.12 -15.38
C ILE A 147 9.23 9.39 -15.80
N ILE A 148 9.45 9.68 -17.09
CA ILE A 148 10.80 9.98 -17.63
C ILE A 148 11.42 11.23 -16.98
N LYS A 149 10.60 12.22 -16.64
CA LYS A 149 11.08 13.43 -15.93
C LYS A 149 11.57 13.13 -14.51
N ASN A 150 11.31 11.94 -13.98
CA ASN A 150 11.71 11.51 -12.64
C ASN A 150 11.35 12.55 -11.56
N ILE A 151 10.09 12.99 -11.55
CA ILE A 151 9.61 14.04 -10.65
C ILE A 151 9.65 13.51 -9.20
N GLU A 152 10.09 14.36 -8.27
CA GLU A 152 10.05 14.04 -6.85
C GLU A 152 8.61 13.89 -6.38
N ILE A 153 8.27 12.70 -5.84
CA ILE A 153 6.97 12.45 -5.24
C ILE A 153 7.03 12.87 -3.77
N LYS A 154 6.14 13.80 -3.39
CA LYS A 154 6.00 14.27 -2.01
C LYS A 154 4.70 13.76 -1.42
N TYR A 155 4.77 13.35 -0.16
CA TYR A 155 3.61 12.95 0.63
C TYR A 155 3.63 13.65 1.98
N GLY A 156 2.47 13.81 2.59
CA GLY A 156 2.36 14.47 3.89
C GLY A 156 0.91 14.65 4.32
N TYR A 157 0.75 15.07 5.55
CA TYR A 157 -0.55 15.47 6.09
C TYR A 157 -0.67 16.99 5.94
N PRO A 158 -1.74 17.49 5.29
CA PRO A 158 -1.94 18.92 5.17
C PRO A 158 -2.39 19.53 6.49
N ASP A 159 -2.04 20.80 6.70
CA ASP A 159 -2.43 21.54 7.91
C ASP A 159 -3.94 21.77 8.00
N HIS A 160 -4.65 21.78 6.86
CA HIS A 160 -6.10 22.02 6.74
C HIS A 160 -6.77 20.89 5.97
N VAL A 161 -7.22 19.86 6.71
CA VAL A 161 -7.84 18.65 6.15
C VAL A 161 -9.18 18.94 5.47
N GLU A 162 -9.93 19.95 5.95
CA GLU A 162 -11.23 20.37 5.43
C GLU A 162 -11.19 20.95 4.01
N GLN A 163 -10.00 21.32 3.52
CA GLN A 163 -9.81 21.87 2.16
C GLN A 163 -9.44 20.80 1.12
N LEU A 164 -9.34 19.54 1.55
CA LEU A 164 -8.94 18.46 0.65
C LEU A 164 -10.13 17.78 0.00
N SER A 165 -10.04 17.59 -1.30
CA SER A 165 -10.87 16.64 -2.03
C SER A 165 -10.28 15.23 -1.88
N TYR A 166 -11.03 14.31 -1.27
CA TYR A 166 -10.64 12.91 -1.14
C TYR A 166 -11.28 12.07 -2.23
N ARG A 167 -10.49 11.26 -2.91
CA ARG A 167 -10.97 10.26 -3.88
C ARG A 167 -11.52 8.99 -3.21
N SER A 168 -11.31 8.81 -1.90
CA SER A 168 -11.78 7.63 -1.18
C SER A 168 -13.26 7.72 -0.84
N LYS A 169 -14.03 6.68 -1.15
CA LYS A 169 -15.44 6.52 -0.76
C LYS A 169 -15.65 6.25 0.74
N LYS A 170 -14.58 6.02 1.50
CA LYS A 170 -14.68 5.84 2.95
C LYS A 170 -14.82 7.21 3.59
N GLU A 171 -16.04 7.54 4.03
CA GLU A 171 -16.25 8.67 4.93
C GLU A 171 -15.35 8.50 6.15
N LYS A 172 -14.53 9.50 6.43
CA LYS A 172 -13.81 9.54 7.68
C LYS A 172 -14.80 9.87 8.79
N LYS A 173 -15.04 8.92 9.67
CA LYS A 173 -15.64 9.17 10.98
C LYS A 173 -14.59 9.74 11.91
#